data_91a73150cfe5521553585689a17aa00c
#
_entry.id   91a73150cfe5521553585689a17aa00c
#
_cell.length_a   1.000
_cell.length_b   1.000
_cell.length_c   1.000
_cell.angle_alpha   90.00
_cell.angle_beta   90.00
_cell.angle_gamma   90.00
#
_symmetry.space_group_name_H-M   'P 1'
#
loop_
_entity.id
_entity.type
_entity.pdbx_description
1 polymer ?
#
loop_
_entity_poly.entity_id
_entity_poly.type
_entity_poly.pdbx_seq_one_letter_code
_entity_poly.pdbx_strand_id
1 'polypeptide(L)'
;MLLTDVVAVSAAVAATRSRTAKATAIAGLLGRAEPGDVPAVTSWLAGEPRQGRLGLGWRTLSRAAHAPAPTGTLTVAGVDAALTALAGTGGPGSTARRDALLAGLFTAATADEQAFLTRLLTGELRQGALEGVVLDAVAAAAEVPPADVRRAFMLSGSLPGTAVTALTGGTAALRDVHLRVGRPVRPMLASPGSSLDAALTDLGAEVTVEFKLDGARIQVHRDGDDVRVLSLIHISEPTRPY
;
A
#
# COMPACT_ATOMS: atom_id res chain seq x y z
N MET A 1 -16.61 3.52 7.42
CA MET A 1 -16.87 3.04 6.03
C MET A 1 -17.11 1.55 6.07
N LEU A 2 -17.98 1.02 5.20
CA LEU A 2 -18.20 -0.43 5.04
C LEU A 2 -17.13 -1.06 4.14
N LEU A 3 -16.84 -2.34 4.36
CA LEU A 3 -15.94 -3.11 3.50
C LEU A 3 -16.51 -3.24 2.08
N THR A 4 -17.83 -3.36 1.93
CA THR A 4 -18.52 -3.38 0.64
C THR A 4 -18.18 -2.20 -0.26
N ASP A 5 -17.96 -0.99 0.31
CA ASP A 5 -17.56 0.19 -0.45
C ASP A 5 -16.17 0.02 -1.07
N VAL A 6 -15.24 -0.56 -0.30
CA VAL A 6 -13.87 -0.85 -0.77
C VAL A 6 -13.87 -1.94 -1.83
N VAL A 7 -14.68 -3.00 -1.63
CA VAL A 7 -14.85 -4.11 -2.58
C VAL A 7 -15.39 -3.62 -3.91
N ALA A 8 -16.42 -2.77 -3.89
CA ALA A 8 -17.00 -2.18 -5.09
C ALA A 8 -15.97 -1.36 -5.89
N VAL A 9 -15.19 -0.53 -5.20
CA VAL A 9 -14.12 0.26 -5.86
C VAL A 9 -13.00 -0.64 -6.37
N SER A 10 -12.59 -1.65 -5.61
CA SER A 10 -11.61 -2.65 -6.07
C SER A 10 -12.06 -3.35 -7.34
N ALA A 11 -13.34 -3.74 -7.43
CA ALA A 11 -13.92 -4.35 -8.63
C ALA A 11 -13.92 -3.37 -9.83
N ALA A 12 -14.33 -2.12 -9.62
CA ALA A 12 -14.29 -1.08 -10.65
C ALA A 12 -12.87 -0.82 -11.16
N VAL A 13 -11.88 -0.77 -10.27
CA VAL A 13 -10.46 -0.63 -10.60
C VAL A 13 -9.94 -1.82 -11.41
N ALA A 14 -10.35 -3.03 -11.08
CA ALA A 14 -9.98 -4.24 -11.82
C ALA A 14 -10.59 -4.28 -13.22
N ALA A 15 -11.79 -3.72 -13.40
CA ALA A 15 -12.55 -3.75 -14.66
C ALA A 15 -11.99 -2.80 -15.74
N THR A 16 -11.12 -1.85 -15.39
CA THR A 16 -10.59 -0.88 -16.35
C THR A 16 -9.07 -0.98 -16.53
N ARG A 17 -8.57 -0.63 -17.72
CA ARG A 17 -7.13 -0.43 -17.99
C ARG A 17 -6.70 1.03 -17.86
N SER A 18 -7.65 1.97 -17.81
CA SER A 18 -7.37 3.40 -17.72
C SER A 18 -6.81 3.77 -16.35
N ARG A 19 -5.57 4.25 -16.31
CA ARG A 19 -4.92 4.75 -15.10
C ARG A 19 -5.72 5.88 -14.44
N THR A 20 -6.22 6.81 -15.24
CA THR A 20 -7.02 7.94 -14.76
C THR A 20 -8.34 7.46 -14.14
N ALA A 21 -9.06 6.55 -14.81
CA ALA A 21 -10.31 6.02 -14.27
C ALA A 21 -10.10 5.28 -12.94
N LYS A 22 -8.99 4.53 -12.79
CA LYS A 22 -8.61 3.90 -11.52
C LYS A 22 -8.37 4.94 -10.43
N ALA A 23 -7.56 5.96 -10.71
CA ALA A 23 -7.25 7.02 -9.76
C ALA A 23 -8.53 7.77 -9.33
N THR A 24 -9.43 8.08 -10.27
CA THR A 24 -10.72 8.75 -9.97
C THR A 24 -11.59 7.89 -9.06
N ALA A 25 -11.72 6.58 -9.34
CA ALA A 25 -12.53 5.68 -8.50
C ALA A 25 -11.98 5.60 -7.07
N ILE A 26 -10.67 5.47 -6.91
CA ILE A 26 -10.00 5.44 -5.60
C ILE A 26 -10.14 6.79 -4.89
N ALA A 27 -9.95 7.91 -5.60
CA ALA A 27 -10.07 9.25 -5.05
C ALA A 27 -11.47 9.50 -4.49
N GLY A 28 -12.53 9.10 -5.21
CA GLY A 28 -13.90 9.21 -4.77
C GLY A 28 -14.19 8.39 -3.49
N LEU A 29 -13.51 7.26 -3.28
CA LEU A 29 -13.60 6.50 -2.03
C LEU A 29 -12.85 7.19 -0.90
N LEU A 30 -11.60 7.62 -1.13
CA LEU A 30 -10.77 8.28 -0.13
C LEU A 30 -11.38 9.60 0.37
N GLY A 31 -12.03 10.36 -0.51
CA GLY A 31 -12.73 11.60 -0.14
C GLY A 31 -13.94 11.39 0.79
N ARG A 32 -14.45 10.16 0.91
CA ARG A 32 -15.54 9.79 1.85
C ARG A 32 -15.04 8.99 3.05
N ALA A 33 -13.74 8.64 3.09
CA ALA A 33 -13.18 7.86 4.17
C ALA A 33 -12.96 8.71 5.42
N GLU A 34 -13.36 8.18 6.56
CA GLU A 34 -12.97 8.77 7.84
C GLU A 34 -11.44 8.67 8.01
N PRO A 35 -10.80 9.64 8.66
CA PRO A 35 -9.34 9.63 8.83
C PRO A 35 -8.76 8.31 9.38
N GLY A 36 -9.52 7.63 10.26
CA GLY A 36 -9.14 6.32 10.82
C GLY A 36 -9.17 5.17 9.82
N ASP A 37 -9.99 5.24 8.78
CA ASP A 37 -10.11 4.21 7.74
C ASP A 37 -9.07 4.39 6.62
N VAL A 38 -8.58 5.62 6.40
CA VAL A 38 -7.64 5.96 5.32
C VAL A 38 -6.43 5.03 5.24
N PRO A 39 -5.74 4.69 6.35
CA PRO A 39 -4.57 3.81 6.28
C PRO A 39 -4.89 2.42 5.73
N ALA A 40 -5.98 1.81 6.17
CA ALA A 40 -6.40 0.49 5.73
C ALA A 40 -6.85 0.50 4.26
N VAL A 41 -7.74 1.44 3.90
CA VAL A 41 -8.26 1.61 2.53
C VAL A 41 -7.11 1.81 1.54
N THR A 42 -6.17 2.70 1.87
CA THR A 42 -5.03 3.01 1.01
C THR A 42 -4.14 1.79 0.78
N SER A 43 -3.81 1.05 1.86
CA SER A 43 -3.00 -0.16 1.77
C SER A 43 -3.71 -1.26 0.97
N TRP A 44 -4.98 -1.52 1.26
CA TRP A 44 -5.73 -2.59 0.60
C TRP A 44 -5.92 -2.32 -0.89
N LEU A 45 -6.19 -1.08 -1.29
CA LEU A 45 -6.29 -0.71 -2.70
C LEU A 45 -4.92 -0.71 -3.41
N ALA A 46 -3.82 -0.59 -2.69
CA ALA A 46 -2.47 -0.84 -3.21
C ALA A 46 -2.13 -2.34 -3.32
N GLY A 47 -2.97 -3.23 -2.77
CA GLY A 47 -2.86 -4.68 -2.89
C GLY A 47 -2.30 -5.39 -1.67
N GLU A 48 -2.12 -4.70 -0.54
CA GLU A 48 -1.47 -5.26 0.65
C GLU A 48 -2.22 -4.89 1.94
N PRO A 49 -2.31 -5.81 2.91
CA PRO A 49 -2.75 -5.46 4.24
C PRO A 49 -1.75 -4.50 4.90
N ARG A 50 -2.24 -3.54 5.69
CA ARG A 50 -1.40 -2.60 6.46
C ARG A 50 -0.43 -3.29 7.42
N GLN A 51 -0.78 -4.47 7.86
CA GLN A 51 0.01 -5.33 8.75
C GLN A 51 1.11 -6.11 8.02
N GLY A 52 1.26 -5.93 6.71
CA GLY A 52 2.16 -6.72 5.88
C GLY A 52 1.70 -8.17 5.70
N ARG A 53 2.63 -9.06 5.42
CA ARG A 53 2.32 -10.48 5.17
C ARG A 53 1.93 -11.21 6.44
N LEU A 54 0.70 -11.68 6.50
CA LEU A 54 0.15 -12.41 7.65
C LEU A 54 0.47 -13.90 7.65
N GLY A 55 1.21 -14.40 6.66
CA GLY A 55 1.55 -15.83 6.55
C GLY A 55 0.33 -16.73 6.33
N LEU A 56 -0.73 -16.20 5.70
CA LEU A 56 -1.96 -16.93 5.41
C LEU A 56 -1.89 -17.49 3.99
N GLY A 57 -1.82 -18.81 3.88
CA GLY A 57 -1.87 -19.49 2.59
C GLY A 57 -3.31 -19.86 2.18
N TRP A 58 -3.48 -20.18 0.90
CA TRP A 58 -4.76 -20.61 0.32
C TRP A 58 -5.48 -21.70 1.14
N ARG A 59 -4.76 -22.71 1.62
CA ARG A 59 -5.35 -23.79 2.44
C ARG A 59 -5.98 -23.30 3.74
N THR A 60 -5.36 -22.31 4.38
CA THR A 60 -5.88 -21.73 5.64
C THR A 60 -7.16 -20.95 5.35
N LEU A 61 -7.14 -20.14 4.30
CA LEU A 61 -8.29 -19.31 3.92
C LEU A 61 -9.47 -20.15 3.41
N SER A 62 -9.21 -21.23 2.62
CA SER A 62 -10.26 -22.13 2.17
C SER A 62 -10.97 -22.84 3.32
N ARG A 63 -10.27 -23.15 4.41
CA ARG A 63 -10.88 -23.73 5.62
C ARG A 63 -11.67 -22.71 6.43
N ALA A 64 -11.29 -21.44 6.36
CA ALA A 64 -12.01 -20.36 7.02
C ALA A 64 -13.23 -19.88 6.23
N ALA A 65 -13.34 -20.23 4.94
CA ALA A 65 -14.50 -19.90 4.12
C ALA A 65 -15.74 -20.64 4.63
N HIS A 66 -16.74 -19.87 5.00
CA HIS A 66 -18.06 -20.34 5.45
C HIS A 66 -19.15 -19.88 4.47
N ALA A 67 -20.40 -20.29 4.71
CA ALA A 67 -21.52 -19.73 3.98
C ALA A 67 -21.49 -18.20 4.11
N PRO A 68 -21.49 -17.45 2.97
CA PRO A 68 -21.35 -16.00 3.02
C PRO A 68 -22.55 -15.34 3.69
N ALA A 69 -22.32 -14.25 4.39
CA ALA A 69 -23.37 -13.43 4.96
C ALA A 69 -24.23 -12.85 3.84
N PRO A 70 -25.56 -12.76 4.03
CA PRO A 70 -26.47 -12.21 3.01
C PRO A 70 -26.32 -10.70 2.83
N THR A 71 -25.80 -10.01 3.84
CA THR A 71 -25.66 -8.55 3.85
C THR A 71 -24.29 -8.15 4.40
N GLY A 72 -23.63 -7.20 3.74
CA GLY A 72 -22.35 -6.66 4.18
C GLY A 72 -22.52 -5.73 5.38
N THR A 73 -21.96 -6.13 6.50
CA THR A 73 -21.95 -5.35 7.77
C THR A 73 -20.54 -5.08 8.28
N LEU A 74 -19.54 -5.67 7.64
CA LEU A 74 -18.15 -5.45 8.02
C LEU A 74 -17.73 -4.00 7.77
N THR A 75 -17.16 -3.39 8.80
CA THR A 75 -16.54 -2.06 8.67
C THR A 75 -15.06 -2.18 8.36
N VAL A 76 -14.49 -1.20 7.68
CA VAL A 76 -13.04 -1.11 7.43
C VAL A 76 -12.26 -1.20 8.73
N ALA A 77 -12.64 -0.42 9.74
CA ALA A 77 -12.00 -0.45 11.06
C ALA A 77 -12.08 -1.84 11.72
N GLY A 78 -13.24 -2.52 11.64
CA GLY A 78 -13.41 -3.86 12.21
C GLY A 78 -12.52 -4.90 11.54
N VAL A 79 -12.44 -4.87 10.20
CA VAL A 79 -11.55 -5.75 9.43
C VAL A 79 -10.08 -5.45 9.75
N ASP A 80 -9.67 -4.18 9.78
CA ASP A 80 -8.29 -3.80 10.10
C ASP A 80 -7.89 -4.23 11.52
N ALA A 81 -8.80 -4.12 12.49
CA ALA A 81 -8.60 -4.61 13.84
C ALA A 81 -8.45 -6.15 13.88
N ALA A 82 -9.26 -6.89 13.14
CA ALA A 82 -9.15 -8.34 13.03
C ALA A 82 -7.80 -8.77 12.41
N LEU A 83 -7.35 -8.09 11.35
CA LEU A 83 -6.05 -8.34 10.72
C LEU A 83 -4.89 -7.98 11.67
N THR A 84 -5.03 -6.93 12.47
CA THR A 84 -4.05 -6.56 13.50
C THR A 84 -3.97 -7.62 14.59
N ALA A 85 -5.11 -8.14 15.06
CA ALA A 85 -5.16 -9.24 16.03
C ALA A 85 -4.51 -10.51 15.46
N LEU A 86 -4.76 -10.84 14.18
CA LEU A 86 -4.11 -11.94 13.48
C LEU A 86 -2.59 -11.79 13.42
N ALA A 87 -2.09 -10.59 13.11
CA ALA A 87 -0.66 -10.28 13.07
C ALA A 87 0.00 -10.45 14.44
N GLY A 88 -0.67 -10.01 15.50
CA GLY A 88 -0.17 -10.11 16.89
C GLY A 88 -0.32 -11.49 17.53
N THR A 89 -1.01 -12.43 16.87
CA THR A 89 -1.27 -13.75 17.48
C THR A 89 -0.09 -14.69 17.26
N GLY A 90 0.66 -14.95 18.32
CA GLY A 90 1.82 -15.86 18.37
C GLY A 90 1.80 -16.79 19.59
N GLY A 91 2.84 -17.65 19.72
CA GLY A 91 3.05 -18.55 20.85
C GLY A 91 2.15 -19.79 20.88
N PRO A 92 2.15 -20.56 21.96
CA PRO A 92 1.37 -21.79 22.09
C PRO A 92 -0.13 -21.57 21.89
N GLY A 93 -0.78 -22.44 21.10
CA GLY A 93 -2.20 -22.33 20.76
C GLY A 93 -2.56 -21.22 19.77
N SER A 94 -1.57 -20.54 19.17
CA SER A 94 -1.80 -19.46 18.19
C SER A 94 -2.58 -19.94 16.97
N THR A 95 -2.36 -21.18 16.51
CA THR A 95 -3.09 -21.72 15.33
C THR A 95 -4.60 -21.70 15.55
N ALA A 96 -5.07 -22.24 16.67
CA ALA A 96 -6.50 -22.28 16.98
C ALA A 96 -7.10 -20.87 17.14
N ARG A 97 -6.36 -19.96 17.77
CA ARG A 97 -6.80 -18.56 17.90
C ARG A 97 -6.88 -17.84 16.55
N ARG A 98 -5.88 -18.05 15.67
CA ARG A 98 -5.87 -17.49 14.31
C ARG A 98 -7.02 -18.06 13.47
N ASP A 99 -7.25 -19.38 13.57
CA ASP A 99 -8.36 -20.04 12.87
C ASP A 99 -9.72 -19.48 13.32
N ALA A 100 -9.89 -19.24 14.63
CA ALA A 100 -11.13 -18.64 15.17
C ALA A 100 -11.34 -17.19 14.69
N LEU A 101 -10.27 -16.36 14.66
CA LEU A 101 -10.35 -14.99 14.14
C LEU A 101 -10.72 -14.96 12.66
N LEU A 102 -10.10 -15.83 11.86
CA LEU A 102 -10.42 -15.96 10.43
C LEU A 102 -11.85 -16.45 10.21
N ALA A 103 -12.28 -17.49 10.93
CA ALA A 103 -13.64 -18.01 10.83
C ALA A 103 -14.66 -16.92 11.16
N GLY A 104 -14.47 -16.14 12.23
CA GLY A 104 -15.34 -15.02 12.57
C GLY A 104 -15.41 -13.95 11.48
N LEU A 105 -14.26 -13.56 10.93
CA LEU A 105 -14.20 -12.59 9.83
C LEU A 105 -14.91 -13.09 8.58
N PHE A 106 -14.66 -14.34 8.15
CA PHE A 106 -15.23 -14.90 6.94
C PHE A 106 -16.71 -15.22 7.08
N THR A 107 -17.18 -15.62 8.26
CA THR A 107 -18.63 -15.83 8.52
C THR A 107 -19.42 -14.53 8.41
N ALA A 108 -18.86 -13.41 8.81
CA ALA A 108 -19.51 -12.09 8.72
C ALA A 108 -19.39 -11.43 7.33
N ALA A 109 -18.58 -11.98 6.44
CA ALA A 109 -18.32 -11.44 5.11
C ALA A 109 -19.30 -11.97 4.07
N THR A 110 -19.76 -11.11 3.17
CA THR A 110 -20.49 -11.51 1.95
C THR A 110 -19.60 -12.28 0.98
N ALA A 111 -20.16 -12.88 -0.07
CA ALA A 111 -19.39 -13.61 -1.06
C ALA A 111 -18.29 -12.75 -1.73
N ASP A 112 -18.62 -11.52 -2.09
CA ASP A 112 -17.68 -10.59 -2.72
C ASP A 112 -16.60 -10.12 -1.74
N GLU A 113 -16.97 -9.91 -0.47
CA GLU A 113 -16.02 -9.57 0.58
C GLU A 113 -15.06 -10.71 0.90
N GLN A 114 -15.55 -11.97 0.96
CA GLN A 114 -14.70 -13.16 1.11
C GLN A 114 -13.72 -13.30 -0.06
N ALA A 115 -14.17 -13.08 -1.29
CA ALA A 115 -13.32 -13.12 -2.47
C ALA A 115 -12.26 -12.02 -2.47
N PHE A 116 -12.62 -10.81 -2.04
CA PHE A 116 -11.70 -9.69 -1.89
C PHE A 116 -10.66 -9.98 -0.80
N LEU A 117 -11.09 -10.35 0.40
CA LEU A 117 -10.20 -10.67 1.52
C LEU A 117 -9.23 -11.80 1.18
N THR A 118 -9.71 -12.86 0.50
CA THR A 118 -8.85 -13.96 0.07
C THR A 118 -7.74 -13.47 -0.84
N ARG A 119 -8.06 -12.68 -1.87
CA ARG A 119 -7.05 -12.12 -2.80
C ARG A 119 -6.10 -11.14 -2.11
N LEU A 120 -6.61 -10.30 -1.21
CA LEU A 120 -5.79 -9.36 -0.44
C LEU A 120 -4.80 -10.11 0.46
N LEU A 121 -5.27 -11.12 1.19
CA LEU A 121 -4.45 -11.86 2.17
C LEU A 121 -3.46 -12.83 1.54
N THR A 122 -3.72 -13.29 0.32
CA THR A 122 -2.76 -14.10 -0.47
C THR A 122 -1.80 -13.27 -1.30
N GLY A 123 -1.98 -11.94 -1.37
CA GLY A 123 -1.18 -11.06 -2.25
C GLY A 123 -1.55 -11.19 -3.73
N GLU A 124 -2.74 -11.69 -4.03
CA GLU A 124 -3.23 -11.89 -5.40
C GLU A 124 -4.24 -10.84 -5.85
N LEU A 125 -4.33 -9.72 -5.14
CA LEU A 125 -5.18 -8.60 -5.54
C LEU A 125 -4.56 -7.84 -6.71
N ARG A 126 -4.58 -8.47 -7.91
CA ARG A 126 -3.96 -7.96 -9.15
C ARG A 126 -4.89 -7.01 -9.89
N GLN A 127 -5.19 -5.87 -9.32
CA GLN A 127 -6.09 -4.87 -9.93
C GLN A 127 -5.35 -3.77 -10.71
N GLY A 128 -4.02 -3.84 -10.79
CA GLY A 128 -3.20 -2.84 -11.50
C GLY A 128 -3.27 -1.43 -10.90
N ALA A 129 -3.63 -1.31 -9.64
CA ALA A 129 -3.54 -0.09 -8.84
C ALA A 129 -2.29 -0.17 -7.98
N LEU A 130 -1.13 -0.07 -8.62
CA LEU A 130 0.16 0.01 -7.92
C LEU A 130 0.27 1.36 -7.18
N GLU A 131 1.24 1.48 -6.28
CA GLU A 131 1.49 2.68 -5.46
C GLU A 131 1.32 3.99 -6.22
N GLY A 132 1.82 4.08 -7.47
CA GLY A 132 1.73 5.29 -8.27
C GLY A 132 0.30 5.71 -8.64
N VAL A 133 -0.63 4.76 -8.83
CA VAL A 133 -2.05 5.07 -9.09
C VAL A 133 -2.74 5.54 -7.81
N VAL A 134 -2.39 4.90 -6.68
CA VAL A 134 -2.94 5.29 -5.37
C VAL A 134 -2.44 6.68 -4.96
N LEU A 135 -1.17 7.01 -5.22
CA LEU A 135 -0.63 8.36 -4.97
C LEU A 135 -1.34 9.43 -5.82
N ASP A 136 -1.65 9.12 -7.09
CA ASP A 136 -2.43 10.02 -7.94
C ASP A 136 -3.86 10.20 -7.39
N ALA A 137 -4.46 9.12 -6.88
CA ALA A 137 -5.77 9.18 -6.24
C ALA A 137 -5.76 9.98 -4.94
N VAL A 138 -4.73 9.84 -4.11
CA VAL A 138 -4.55 10.64 -2.89
C VAL A 138 -4.42 12.12 -3.22
N ALA A 139 -3.63 12.46 -4.25
CA ALA A 139 -3.50 13.85 -4.69
C ALA A 139 -4.83 14.45 -5.14
N ALA A 140 -5.61 13.67 -5.90
CA ALA A 140 -6.94 14.10 -6.36
C ALA A 140 -7.95 14.21 -5.22
N ALA A 141 -7.97 13.26 -4.28
CA ALA A 141 -8.89 13.27 -3.14
C ALA A 141 -8.61 14.40 -2.14
N ALA A 142 -7.34 14.75 -1.95
CA ALA A 142 -6.91 15.84 -1.06
C ALA A 142 -6.83 17.20 -1.76
N GLU A 143 -7.07 17.26 -3.09
CA GLU A 143 -6.95 18.47 -3.92
C GLU A 143 -5.58 19.15 -3.79
N VAL A 144 -4.51 18.34 -3.75
CA VAL A 144 -3.12 18.81 -3.59
C VAL A 144 -2.26 18.46 -4.81
N PRO A 145 -1.14 19.19 -5.03
CA PRO A 145 -0.26 18.89 -6.15
C PRO A 145 0.30 17.45 -6.07
N PRO A 146 0.22 16.63 -7.14
CA PRO A 146 0.77 15.26 -7.15
C PRO A 146 2.27 15.19 -6.84
N ALA A 147 3.03 16.23 -7.17
CA ALA A 147 4.45 16.32 -6.88
C ALA A 147 4.72 16.35 -5.36
N ASP A 148 3.90 17.09 -4.59
CA ASP A 148 4.04 17.17 -3.14
C ASP A 148 3.72 15.82 -2.47
N VAL A 149 2.70 15.09 -2.97
CA VAL A 149 2.36 13.74 -2.50
C VAL A 149 3.51 12.75 -2.76
N ARG A 150 4.04 12.74 -3.99
CA ARG A 150 5.14 11.85 -4.36
C ARG A 150 6.41 12.15 -3.57
N ARG A 151 6.74 13.44 -3.37
CA ARG A 151 7.87 13.85 -2.54
C ARG A 151 7.70 13.39 -1.09
N ALA A 152 6.54 13.64 -0.48
CA ALA A 152 6.25 13.22 0.89
C ALA A 152 6.32 11.69 1.03
N PHE A 153 5.77 10.93 0.07
CA PHE A 153 5.87 9.48 0.03
C PHE A 153 7.31 8.99 -0.09
N MET A 154 8.10 9.58 -0.97
CA MET A 154 9.53 9.25 -1.11
C MET A 154 10.28 9.40 0.21
N LEU A 155 10.02 10.48 0.96
CA LEU A 155 10.71 10.78 2.21
C LEU A 155 10.14 10.03 3.41
N SER A 156 8.83 9.75 3.43
CA SER A 156 8.18 9.02 4.53
C SER A 156 8.33 7.50 4.41
N GLY A 157 8.42 6.98 3.17
CA GLY A 157 8.39 5.56 2.86
C GLY A 157 7.03 4.89 3.12
N SER A 158 6.02 5.64 3.59
CA SER A 158 4.72 5.13 4.02
C SER A 158 3.59 5.68 3.15
N LEU A 159 3.02 4.83 2.28
CA LEU A 159 1.86 5.19 1.47
C LEU A 159 0.63 5.54 2.34
N PRO A 160 0.25 4.74 3.37
CA PRO A 160 -0.85 5.10 4.26
C PRO A 160 -0.61 6.38 5.04
N GLY A 161 0.60 6.57 5.57
CA GLY A 161 0.98 7.78 6.30
C GLY A 161 0.90 9.03 5.42
N THR A 162 1.37 8.94 4.17
CA THR A 162 1.27 10.03 3.20
C THR A 162 -0.18 10.37 2.86
N ALA A 163 -1.04 9.35 2.71
CA ALA A 163 -2.46 9.55 2.44
C ALA A 163 -3.15 10.28 3.59
N VAL A 164 -2.90 9.88 4.84
CA VAL A 164 -3.43 10.59 6.02
C VAL A 164 -2.93 12.04 6.04
N THR A 165 -1.62 12.25 5.88
CA THR A 165 -1.03 13.60 5.88
C THR A 165 -1.67 14.50 4.81
N ALA A 166 -1.88 13.97 3.59
CA ALA A 166 -2.50 14.71 2.51
C ALA A 166 -3.96 15.08 2.81
N LEU A 167 -4.76 14.09 3.23
CA LEU A 167 -6.20 14.26 3.43
C LEU A 167 -6.55 15.09 4.68
N THR A 168 -5.69 15.11 5.70
CA THR A 168 -5.96 15.86 6.95
C THR A 168 -5.25 17.20 7.03
N GLY A 169 -4.08 17.33 6.40
CA GLY A 169 -3.25 18.53 6.54
C GLY A 169 -2.90 19.22 5.23
N GLY A 170 -3.31 18.64 4.09
CA GLY A 170 -3.14 19.22 2.77
C GLY A 170 -1.68 19.47 2.37
N THR A 171 -1.49 20.42 1.48
CA THR A 171 -0.18 20.77 0.91
C THR A 171 0.85 21.20 1.97
N ALA A 172 0.43 21.94 2.98
CA ALA A 172 1.34 22.42 4.03
C ALA A 172 1.95 21.25 4.81
N ALA A 173 1.12 20.31 5.28
CA ALA A 173 1.59 19.13 6.00
C ALA A 173 2.46 18.21 5.13
N LEU A 174 2.16 18.08 3.83
CA LEU A 174 3.00 17.32 2.91
C LEU A 174 4.39 17.94 2.74
N ARG A 175 4.48 19.26 2.67
CA ARG A 175 5.78 19.98 2.56
C ARG A 175 6.60 19.91 3.82
N ASP A 176 5.97 19.77 4.98
CA ASP A 176 6.62 19.55 6.28
C ASP A 176 7.16 18.12 6.47
N VAL A 177 6.95 17.22 5.51
CA VAL A 177 7.59 15.90 5.53
C VAL A 177 9.04 16.05 5.09
N HIS A 178 9.98 15.80 6.00
CA HIS A 178 11.41 15.92 5.79
C HIS A 178 12.14 14.57 5.86
N LEU A 179 13.37 14.57 5.34
CA LEU A 179 14.30 13.46 5.50
C LEU A 179 14.52 13.19 7.00
N ARG A 180 14.49 11.94 7.38
CA ARG A 180 14.86 11.48 8.73
C ARG A 180 15.98 10.46 8.64
N VAL A 181 17.07 10.70 9.36
CA VAL A 181 18.19 9.76 9.47
C VAL A 181 17.70 8.42 10.01
N GLY A 182 18.12 7.33 9.38
CA GLY A 182 17.66 5.98 9.72
C GLY A 182 16.32 5.56 9.09
N ARG A 183 15.61 6.47 8.40
CA ARG A 183 14.44 6.13 7.59
C ARG A 183 14.85 6.07 6.12
N PRO A 184 14.72 4.90 5.45
CA PRO A 184 15.10 4.78 4.05
C PRO A 184 14.25 5.69 3.15
N VAL A 185 14.90 6.38 2.23
CA VAL A 185 14.24 7.14 1.16
C VAL A 185 13.87 6.17 0.05
N ARG A 186 12.64 6.24 -0.44
CA ARG A 186 12.21 5.42 -1.58
C ARG A 186 12.94 5.84 -2.85
N PRO A 187 13.54 4.90 -3.60
CA PRO A 187 14.21 5.23 -4.86
C PRO A 187 13.19 5.66 -5.92
N MET A 188 13.59 6.59 -6.78
CA MET A 188 12.87 6.81 -8.03
C MET A 188 13.13 5.64 -8.99
N LEU A 189 12.09 5.22 -9.69
CA LEU A 189 12.21 4.24 -10.77
C LEU A 189 12.59 4.99 -12.05
N ALA A 190 13.57 4.45 -12.77
CA ALA A 190 13.90 4.93 -14.11
C ALA A 190 12.81 4.51 -15.12
N SER A 191 12.49 5.38 -16.05
CA SER A 191 11.69 5.04 -17.21
C SER A 191 12.59 4.40 -18.29
N PRO A 192 12.19 3.28 -18.90
CA PRO A 192 12.94 2.70 -19.99
C PRO A 192 12.83 3.59 -21.24
N GLY A 193 13.96 3.90 -21.88
CA GLY A 193 13.99 4.51 -23.21
C GLY A 193 13.94 3.44 -24.31
N SER A 194 13.34 3.75 -25.44
CA SER A 194 13.31 2.86 -26.62
C SER A 194 14.64 2.80 -27.35
N SER A 195 15.42 3.88 -27.29
CA SER A 195 16.77 4.01 -27.83
C SER A 195 17.54 5.11 -27.10
N LEU A 196 18.86 5.16 -27.27
CA LEU A 196 19.70 6.22 -26.72
C LEU A 196 19.30 7.59 -27.25
N ASP A 197 19.05 7.70 -28.56
CA ASP A 197 18.68 8.97 -29.19
C ASP A 197 17.34 9.50 -28.68
N ALA A 198 16.35 8.63 -28.51
CA ALA A 198 15.07 9.00 -27.93
C ALA A 198 15.24 9.46 -26.47
N ALA A 199 16.02 8.73 -25.66
CA ALA A 199 16.26 9.10 -24.29
C ALA A 199 16.99 10.44 -24.16
N LEU A 200 17.99 10.74 -25.00
CA LEU A 200 18.68 12.03 -25.01
C LEU A 200 17.76 13.17 -25.47
N THR A 201 16.87 12.89 -26.42
CA THR A 201 15.88 13.87 -26.87
C THR A 201 14.90 14.23 -25.73
N ASP A 202 14.42 13.22 -25.00
CA ASP A 202 13.48 13.40 -23.89
C ASP A 202 14.11 14.08 -22.66
N LEU A 203 15.38 13.80 -22.38
CA LEU A 203 16.11 14.35 -21.21
C LEU A 203 16.67 15.75 -21.46
N GLY A 204 16.85 16.13 -22.69
CA GLY A 204 17.44 17.43 -23.07
C GLY A 204 18.96 17.38 -23.27
N ALA A 205 19.58 18.58 -23.37
CA ALA A 205 20.97 18.73 -23.81
C ALA A 205 22.02 18.40 -22.72
N GLU A 206 21.66 18.42 -21.45
CA GLU A 206 22.59 18.23 -20.34
C GLU A 206 22.21 16.96 -19.55
N VAL A 207 23.01 15.90 -19.71
CA VAL A 207 22.74 14.59 -19.09
C VAL A 207 24.01 14.04 -18.44
N THR A 208 23.82 13.30 -17.34
CA THR A 208 24.89 12.50 -16.74
C THR A 208 24.82 11.07 -17.29
N VAL A 209 25.95 10.56 -17.76
CA VAL A 209 26.07 9.17 -18.23
C VAL A 209 26.86 8.39 -17.18
N GLU A 210 26.27 7.31 -16.69
CA GLU A 210 26.87 6.46 -15.68
C GLU A 210 26.94 5.01 -16.16
N PHE A 211 28.02 4.31 -15.80
CA PHE A 211 28.06 2.86 -15.95
C PHE A 211 27.21 2.20 -14.90
N LYS A 212 26.30 1.30 -15.34
CA LYS A 212 25.57 0.45 -14.41
C LYS A 212 26.51 -0.64 -13.89
N LEU A 213 27.06 -0.41 -12.70
CA LEU A 213 27.85 -1.41 -11.99
C LEU A 213 26.93 -2.45 -11.35
N ASP A 214 27.35 -3.71 -11.37
CA ASP A 214 26.68 -4.77 -10.63
C ASP A 214 27.05 -4.69 -9.15
N GLY A 215 26.05 -4.75 -8.27
CA GLY A 215 26.28 -4.59 -6.84
C GLY A 215 24.99 -4.35 -6.05
N ALA A 216 25.13 -4.11 -4.76
CA ALA A 216 24.02 -3.81 -3.88
C ALA A 216 23.78 -2.30 -3.79
N ARG A 217 22.52 -1.87 -3.98
CA ARG A 217 22.13 -0.49 -3.68
C ARG A 217 22.10 -0.29 -2.17
N ILE A 218 22.80 0.71 -1.68
CA ILE A 218 22.79 1.11 -0.27
C ILE A 218 22.41 2.58 -0.14
N GLN A 219 21.91 2.95 1.04
CA GLN A 219 21.84 4.34 1.49
C GLN A 219 22.70 4.47 2.74
N VAL A 220 23.51 5.49 2.80
CA VAL A 220 24.32 5.83 3.98
C VAL A 220 23.69 7.08 4.60
N HIS A 221 23.22 6.95 5.82
CA HIS A 221 22.66 8.04 6.61
C HIS A 221 23.63 8.43 7.70
N ARG A 222 23.88 9.73 7.85
CA ARG A 222 24.76 10.26 8.89
C ARG A 222 24.07 11.37 9.67
N ASP A 223 24.20 11.32 10.99
CA ASP A 223 23.78 12.38 11.90
C ASP A 223 24.87 12.53 12.96
N GLY A 224 25.70 13.57 12.83
CA GLY A 224 26.91 13.71 13.63
C GLY A 224 27.86 12.52 13.45
N ASP A 225 28.09 11.78 14.53
CA ASP A 225 28.92 10.56 14.54
C ASP A 225 28.11 9.26 14.35
N ASP A 226 26.77 9.32 14.39
CA ASP A 226 25.91 8.16 14.09
C ASP A 226 25.83 7.95 12.59
N VAL A 227 26.37 6.82 12.12
CA VAL A 227 26.35 6.42 10.71
C VAL A 227 25.58 5.11 10.58
N ARG A 228 24.56 5.09 9.71
CA ARG A 228 23.73 3.93 9.42
C ARG A 228 23.78 3.60 7.95
N VAL A 229 24.03 2.33 7.65
CA VAL A 229 23.98 1.79 6.28
C VAL A 229 22.70 1.01 6.10
N LEU A 230 21.87 1.42 5.14
CA LEU A 230 20.63 0.77 4.78
C LEU A 230 20.80 0.11 3.41
N SER A 231 20.33 -1.13 3.28
CA SER A 231 20.33 -1.88 2.02
C SER A 231 18.91 -2.03 1.46
N LEU A 232 18.76 -2.71 0.33
CA LEU A 232 17.45 -2.98 -0.26
C LEU A 232 16.49 -3.70 0.68
N ILE A 233 17.00 -4.55 1.58
CA ILE A 233 16.18 -5.22 2.60
C ILE A 233 15.59 -4.25 3.63
N HIS A 234 16.14 -3.06 3.76
CA HIS A 234 15.66 -1.99 4.64
C HIS A 234 14.82 -0.95 3.89
N ILE A 235 14.93 -0.92 2.55
CA ILE A 235 14.29 0.08 1.68
C ILE A 235 12.99 -0.46 1.10
N SER A 236 12.97 -1.75 0.75
CA SER A 236 11.81 -2.47 0.25
C SER A 236 11.37 -3.45 1.32
N GLU A 237 10.32 -3.13 2.05
CA GLU A 237 9.65 -3.92 3.08
C GLU A 237 10.51 -4.65 4.13
N PRO A 238 10.19 -4.51 5.42
CA PRO A 238 10.84 -5.24 6.49
C PRO A 238 10.26 -6.66 6.62
N THR A 239 10.32 -7.50 5.58
CA THR A 239 9.80 -8.86 5.72
C THR A 239 10.49 -9.88 4.85
N ARG A 240 11.67 -10.30 5.26
CA ARG A 240 12.08 -11.70 5.26
C ARG A 240 12.97 -11.93 6.48
N PRO A 241 12.46 -12.48 7.57
CA PRO A 241 13.33 -13.24 8.45
C PRO A 241 13.80 -14.46 7.64
N TYR A 242 15.11 -14.66 7.61
CA TYR A 242 15.72 -15.90 7.17
C TYR A 242 15.27 -17.04 8.07
#